data_efc51cbaacb91ea7b6df317c28cb21ba
#
_entry.id   efc51cbaacb91ea7b6df317c28cb21ba
#
_cell.length_a   1.000
_cell.length_b   1.000
_cell.length_c   1.000
_cell.angle_alpha   90.00
_cell.angle_beta   90.00
_cell.angle_gamma   90.00
#
_symmetry.space_group_name_H-M   'P 1'
#
loop_
_entity.id
_entity.type
_entity.pdbx_description
1 polymer ?
#
loop_
_entity_poly.entity_id
_entity_poly.type
_entity_poly.pdbx_seq_one_letter_code
_entity_poly.pdbx_strand_id
1 'polypeptide(L)'
;MAEAAQIHALSDLMRELPSVRRARDYHLYDFRGKRYLDLYLSGGRALLGHRPDHLLLLVKNQMAKGLSGDFPSPLEGRLARALGQILPEHGIVRIYANMERLLAALAAWAGKHQPPVPLADPAIAPIGEGVLAALWRPFLPPQGVQPEILVPVLPFPAAFAPVVLCGRGDSARGLPPSDLVSPALLTGLVASVHALARLAERYGEEQWRMVDGPLWERRGPYLRARCEKEQYAGLFRRLLEVGIVINPQYPGPSIVPALFSGGEIKPLRALAGE
;
A
#
# COMPACT_ATOMS: atom_id res chain seq x y z
N MET A 1 -23.23 -4.38 1.96
CA MET A 1 -23.01 -3.23 2.91
C MET A 1 -22.02 -3.55 4.03
N ALA A 2 -21.86 -4.81 4.47
CA ALA A 2 -20.91 -5.17 5.53
C ALA A 2 -19.42 -5.16 5.09
N GLU A 3 -19.10 -5.49 3.86
CA GLU A 3 -17.71 -5.56 3.37
C GLU A 3 -17.07 -4.20 3.07
N ALA A 4 -17.83 -3.22 2.63
CA ALA A 4 -17.33 -1.86 2.39
C ALA A 4 -17.01 -1.11 3.70
N ALA A 5 -17.68 -1.44 4.80
CA ALA A 5 -17.37 -0.91 6.13
C ALA A 5 -16.09 -1.52 6.74
N GLN A 6 -15.64 -2.66 6.24
CA GLN A 6 -14.42 -3.34 6.72
C GLN A 6 -13.12 -2.68 6.26
N ILE A 7 -13.15 -1.87 5.20
CA ILE A 7 -11.96 -1.18 4.67
C ILE A 7 -11.52 -0.02 5.59
N HIS A 8 -12.39 0.49 6.46
CA HIS A 8 -12.11 1.63 7.34
C HIS A 8 -12.06 1.32 8.84
N ALA A 9 -12.49 0.14 9.27
CA ALA A 9 -12.28 -0.25 10.66
C ALA A 9 -10.82 -0.71 10.81
N LEU A 10 -9.99 0.13 11.44
CA LEU A 10 -8.74 -0.33 12.02
C LEU A 10 -9.07 -1.59 12.84
N SER A 11 -8.42 -2.71 12.53
CA SER A 11 -8.70 -3.94 13.26
C SER A 11 -8.44 -3.71 14.76
N ASP A 12 -9.16 -4.43 15.62
CA ASP A 12 -8.96 -4.32 17.06
C ASP A 12 -7.49 -4.59 17.45
N LEU A 13 -6.76 -5.41 16.66
CA LEU A 13 -5.34 -5.67 16.86
C LEU A 13 -4.45 -4.43 16.73
N MET A 14 -4.81 -3.45 15.87
CA MET A 14 -4.06 -2.20 15.79
C MET A 14 -4.13 -1.40 17.11
N ARG A 15 -5.21 -1.53 17.87
CA ARG A 15 -5.38 -0.88 19.16
C ARG A 15 -4.54 -1.52 20.28
N GLU A 16 -4.03 -2.74 20.06
CA GLU A 16 -3.13 -3.41 20.96
C GLU A 16 -1.68 -2.91 20.86
N LEU A 17 -1.35 -2.16 19.78
CA LEU A 17 -0.04 -1.50 19.71
C LEU A 17 0.11 -0.49 20.87
N PRO A 18 1.28 -0.42 21.49
CA PRO A 18 1.61 0.66 22.41
C PRO A 18 1.50 2.01 21.70
N SER A 19 1.17 3.06 22.45
CA SER A 19 1.14 4.42 21.90
C SER A 19 2.46 4.76 21.25
N VAL A 20 2.43 5.06 19.95
CA VAL A 20 3.62 5.35 19.14
C VAL A 20 4.00 6.81 19.35
N ARG A 21 5.22 7.04 19.87
CA ARG A 21 5.81 8.37 20.03
C ARG A 21 6.42 8.88 18.72
N ARG A 22 7.04 7.97 17.95
CA ARG A 22 7.78 8.29 16.73
C ARG A 22 7.80 7.10 15.78
N ALA A 23 7.72 7.38 14.49
CA ALA A 23 8.01 6.43 13.42
C ALA A 23 9.18 6.97 12.59
N ARG A 24 10.17 6.14 12.27
CA ARG A 24 11.32 6.50 11.45
C ARG A 24 11.85 5.28 10.69
N ASP A 25 12.22 5.49 9.44
CA ASP A 25 12.61 4.42 8.54
C ASP A 25 11.55 3.30 8.56
N TYR A 26 11.87 2.11 9.01
CA TYR A 26 10.95 0.98 9.11
C TYR A 26 10.64 0.61 10.56
N HIS A 27 10.76 1.57 11.49
CA HIS A 27 10.59 1.32 12.91
C HIS A 27 9.57 2.24 13.55
N LEU A 28 8.81 1.66 14.48
CA LEU A 28 7.97 2.38 15.42
C LEU A 28 8.67 2.44 16.78
N TYR A 29 8.49 3.54 17.50
CA TYR A 29 9.06 3.75 18.85
C TYR A 29 7.93 4.15 19.78
N ASP A 30 7.78 3.44 20.89
CA ASP A 30 6.80 3.78 21.92
C ASP A 30 7.33 4.86 22.89
N PHE A 31 6.48 5.26 23.84
CA PHE A 31 6.85 6.23 24.87
C PHE A 31 7.82 5.68 25.91
N ARG A 32 8.01 4.34 25.99
CA ARG A 32 8.99 3.69 26.87
C ARG A 32 10.34 3.52 26.19
N GLY A 33 10.47 3.91 24.94
CA GLY A 33 11.70 3.80 24.16
C GLY A 33 11.89 2.43 23.49
N LYS A 34 10.94 1.50 23.61
CA LYS A 34 11.00 0.22 22.89
C LYS A 34 10.83 0.47 21.39
N ARG A 35 11.67 -0.21 20.60
CA ARG A 35 11.67 -0.16 19.15
C ARG A 35 10.98 -1.40 18.60
N TYR A 36 10.16 -1.21 17.58
CA TYR A 36 9.46 -2.27 16.86
C TYR A 36 9.84 -2.21 15.39
N LEU A 37 10.21 -3.34 14.79
CA LEU A 37 10.33 -3.46 13.34
C LEU A 37 8.94 -3.57 12.73
N ASP A 38 8.59 -2.66 11.84
CA ASP A 38 7.26 -2.60 11.24
C ASP A 38 7.23 -3.34 9.88
N LEU A 39 6.56 -4.49 9.86
CA LEU A 39 6.23 -5.25 8.65
C LEU A 39 4.82 -4.93 8.14
N TYR A 40 4.03 -4.12 8.84
CA TYR A 40 2.74 -3.66 8.32
C TYR A 40 2.91 -2.56 7.27
N LEU A 41 3.84 -1.64 7.51
CA LEU A 41 4.16 -0.51 6.63
C LEU A 41 2.92 0.24 6.12
N SER A 42 1.91 0.41 6.99
CA SER A 42 0.62 1.03 6.63
C SER A 42 0.00 0.41 5.36
N GLY A 43 0.05 -0.93 5.24
CA GLY A 43 -0.46 -1.66 4.08
C GLY A 43 0.33 -1.44 2.77
N GLY A 44 1.58 -0.98 2.86
CA GLY A 44 2.47 -0.65 1.74
C GLY A 44 2.67 0.86 1.51
N ARG A 45 1.92 1.70 2.22
CA ARG A 45 2.04 3.14 2.11
C ARG A 45 3.32 3.71 2.74
N ALA A 46 3.98 2.96 3.62
CA ALA A 46 5.28 3.29 4.19
C ALA A 46 6.43 2.44 3.59
N LEU A 47 6.29 1.97 2.35
CA LEU A 47 7.32 1.16 1.67
C LEU A 47 8.65 1.92 1.47
N LEU A 48 8.63 3.24 1.44
CA LEU A 48 9.81 4.11 1.44
C LEU A 48 10.30 4.48 2.85
N GLY A 49 9.77 3.82 3.88
CA GLY A 49 9.93 4.19 5.28
C GLY A 49 8.87 5.20 5.74
N HIS A 50 8.74 5.34 7.06
CA HIS A 50 7.73 6.22 7.67
C HIS A 50 8.03 7.71 7.49
N ARG A 51 9.27 8.05 7.24
CA ARG A 51 9.70 9.44 7.05
C ARG A 51 10.61 9.57 5.83
N PRO A 52 10.06 9.52 4.61
CA PRO A 52 10.84 9.78 3.39
C PRO A 52 11.13 11.29 3.28
N ASP A 53 12.24 11.76 3.87
CA ASP A 53 12.56 13.19 4.06
C ASP A 53 12.48 14.02 2.78
N HIS A 54 12.99 13.50 1.65
CA HIS A 54 12.91 14.20 0.38
C HIS A 54 11.47 14.44 -0.09
N LEU A 55 10.61 13.43 0.03
CA LEU A 55 9.20 13.51 -0.37
C LEU A 55 8.44 14.53 0.50
N LEU A 56 8.63 14.48 1.81
CA LEU A 56 8.01 15.41 2.76
C LEU A 56 8.45 16.85 2.51
N LEU A 57 9.73 17.06 2.18
CA LEU A 57 10.25 18.39 1.85
C LEU A 57 9.57 18.96 0.60
N LEU A 58 9.37 18.15 -0.45
CA LEU A 58 8.69 18.57 -1.67
C LEU A 58 7.24 18.99 -1.39
N VAL A 59 6.50 18.21 -0.61
CA VAL A 59 5.13 18.55 -0.21
C VAL A 59 5.09 19.85 0.59
N LYS A 60 5.96 19.98 1.62
CA LYS A 60 6.09 21.20 2.43
C LYS A 60 6.37 22.43 1.57
N ASN A 61 7.24 22.33 0.59
CA ASN A 61 7.59 23.43 -0.30
C ASN A 61 6.39 23.89 -1.16
N GLN A 62 5.52 22.98 -1.59
CA GLN A 62 4.30 23.34 -2.30
C GLN A 62 3.27 24.00 -1.37
N MET A 63 3.12 23.46 -0.15
CA MET A 63 2.24 24.05 0.86
C MET A 63 2.68 25.48 1.22
N ALA A 64 4.00 25.72 1.33
CA ALA A 64 4.56 27.05 1.59
C ALA A 64 4.29 28.06 0.46
N LYS A 65 3.96 27.60 -0.76
CA LYS A 65 3.50 28.43 -1.88
C LYS A 65 1.98 28.66 -1.88
N GLY A 66 1.26 28.18 -0.87
CA GLY A 66 -0.20 28.25 -0.82
C GLY A 66 -0.93 27.21 -1.68
N LEU A 67 -0.22 26.20 -2.22
CA LEU A 67 -0.78 25.19 -3.14
C LEU A 67 -1.38 23.98 -2.39
N SER A 68 -2.11 24.25 -1.31
CA SER A 68 -2.79 23.25 -0.48
C SER A 68 -4.27 23.04 -0.83
N GLY A 69 -4.87 23.94 -1.59
CA GLY A 69 -6.24 23.80 -2.09
C GLY A 69 -6.33 22.93 -3.35
N ASP A 70 -7.56 22.61 -3.75
CA ASP A 70 -7.85 21.78 -4.93
C ASP A 70 -7.78 22.63 -6.19
N PHE A 71 -6.62 22.73 -6.78
CA PHE A 71 -6.35 23.54 -7.96
C PHE A 71 -6.00 22.68 -9.18
N PRO A 72 -6.44 23.07 -10.39
CA PRO A 72 -5.93 22.48 -11.62
C PRO A 72 -4.40 22.53 -11.66
N SER A 73 -3.75 21.44 -12.00
CA SER A 73 -2.30 21.36 -11.94
C SER A 73 -1.70 20.53 -13.08
N PRO A 74 -0.60 20.97 -13.70
CA PRO A 74 0.13 20.16 -14.68
C PRO A 74 0.78 18.90 -14.05
N LEU A 75 0.73 18.77 -12.72
CA LEU A 75 1.24 17.61 -11.99
C LEU A 75 0.42 16.34 -12.26
N GLU A 76 -0.85 16.45 -12.62
CA GLU A 76 -1.66 15.31 -13.05
C GLU A 76 -1.03 14.62 -14.27
N GLY A 77 -0.67 15.38 -15.29
CA GLY A 77 0.02 14.86 -16.48
C GLY A 77 1.43 14.34 -16.17
N ARG A 78 2.12 14.88 -15.16
CA ARG A 78 3.40 14.35 -14.69
C ARG A 78 3.22 13.02 -13.96
N LEU A 79 2.19 12.90 -13.13
CA LEU A 79 1.86 11.64 -12.44
C LEU A 79 1.50 10.56 -13.45
N ALA A 80 0.66 10.89 -14.45
CA ALA A 80 0.29 9.95 -15.50
C ALA A 80 1.51 9.45 -16.29
N ARG A 81 2.46 10.33 -16.63
CA ARG A 81 3.71 9.93 -17.31
C ARG A 81 4.60 9.06 -16.42
N ALA A 82 4.73 9.39 -15.14
CA ALA A 82 5.52 8.60 -14.19
C ALA A 82 4.93 7.19 -13.99
N LEU A 83 3.60 7.10 -13.87
CA LEU A 83 2.89 5.81 -13.78
C LEU A 83 2.99 5.01 -15.07
N GLY A 84 2.93 5.64 -16.24
CA GLY A 84 3.11 4.97 -17.52
C GLY A 84 4.48 4.29 -17.70
N GLN A 85 5.50 4.71 -16.95
CA GLN A 85 6.81 4.03 -16.94
C GLN A 85 6.77 2.69 -16.19
N ILE A 86 5.92 2.56 -15.17
CA ILE A 86 5.81 1.35 -14.33
C ILE A 86 4.59 0.51 -14.68
N LEU A 87 3.57 1.10 -15.34
CA LEU A 87 2.33 0.46 -15.77
C LEU A 87 2.03 0.83 -17.25
N PRO A 88 2.87 0.44 -18.20
CA PRO A 88 2.77 0.91 -19.59
C PRO A 88 1.45 0.54 -20.28
N GLU A 89 0.83 -0.59 -19.91
CA GLU A 89 -0.44 -1.03 -20.47
C GLU A 89 -1.67 -0.30 -19.89
N HIS A 90 -1.52 0.41 -18.77
CA HIS A 90 -2.60 1.10 -18.04
C HIS A 90 -2.45 2.62 -18.15
N GLY A 91 -2.45 3.12 -19.38
CA GLY A 91 -2.16 4.52 -19.68
C GLY A 91 -3.27 5.53 -19.34
N ILE A 92 -4.48 5.07 -18.98
CA ILE A 92 -5.58 5.95 -18.60
C ILE A 92 -5.51 6.16 -17.09
N VAL A 93 -5.05 7.33 -16.66
CA VAL A 93 -4.91 7.68 -15.24
C VAL A 93 -6.07 8.56 -14.79
N ARG A 94 -6.67 8.20 -13.66
CA ARG A 94 -7.66 8.99 -12.95
C ARG A 94 -7.25 9.14 -11.49
N ILE A 95 -7.60 10.29 -10.90
CA ILE A 95 -7.23 10.63 -9.53
C ILE A 95 -8.52 10.98 -8.80
N TYR A 96 -8.74 10.36 -7.65
CA TYR A 96 -9.91 10.61 -6.81
C TYR A 96 -9.48 11.05 -5.42
N ALA A 97 -10.23 11.95 -4.81
CA ALA A 97 -9.89 12.54 -3.52
C ALA A 97 -9.71 11.50 -2.40
N ASN A 98 -10.46 10.39 -2.48
CA ASN A 98 -10.39 9.30 -1.50
C ASN A 98 -10.91 7.99 -2.10
N MET A 99 -10.85 6.92 -1.30
CA MET A 99 -11.30 5.58 -1.70
C MET A 99 -12.80 5.53 -1.99
N GLU A 100 -13.62 6.26 -1.24
CA GLU A 100 -15.08 6.31 -1.45
C GLU A 100 -15.41 6.87 -2.84
N ARG A 101 -14.75 7.96 -3.23
CA ARG A 101 -14.90 8.56 -4.57
C ARG A 101 -14.43 7.60 -5.67
N LEU A 102 -13.33 6.87 -5.45
CA LEU A 102 -12.86 5.86 -6.39
C LEU A 102 -13.88 4.73 -6.54
N LEU A 103 -14.40 4.18 -5.45
CA LEU A 103 -15.39 3.10 -5.51
C LEU A 103 -16.70 3.55 -6.18
N ALA A 104 -17.14 4.78 -5.93
CA ALA A 104 -18.28 5.37 -6.64
C ALA A 104 -18.01 5.51 -8.16
N ALA A 105 -16.81 5.90 -8.54
CA ALA A 105 -16.41 5.99 -9.94
C ALA A 105 -16.36 4.61 -10.62
N LEU A 106 -15.85 3.59 -9.94
CA LEU A 106 -15.85 2.20 -10.43
C LEU A 106 -17.28 1.68 -10.59
N ALA A 107 -18.16 1.92 -9.63
CA ALA A 107 -19.56 1.52 -9.70
C ALA A 107 -20.29 2.20 -10.87
N ALA A 108 -20.05 3.50 -11.09
CA ALA A 108 -20.61 4.24 -12.22
C ALA A 108 -20.10 3.72 -13.57
N TRP A 109 -18.82 3.36 -13.66
CA TRP A 109 -18.19 2.81 -14.84
C TRP A 109 -18.70 1.40 -15.17
N ALA A 110 -18.83 0.53 -14.17
CA ALA A 110 -19.31 -0.84 -14.34
C ALA A 110 -20.82 -0.92 -14.69
N GLY A 111 -21.56 0.17 -14.51
CA GLY A 111 -23.00 0.25 -14.79
C GLY A 111 -23.87 -0.09 -13.59
N LYS A 112 -25.07 0.49 -13.58
CA LYS A 112 -26.01 0.44 -12.43
C LYS A 112 -26.57 -0.96 -12.09
N HIS A 113 -26.35 -1.97 -12.95
CA HIS A 113 -26.90 -3.31 -12.80
C HIS A 113 -25.88 -4.36 -12.36
N GLN A 114 -24.63 -3.96 -12.11
CA GLN A 114 -23.61 -4.85 -11.59
C GLN A 114 -23.44 -4.63 -10.08
N PRO A 115 -23.15 -5.72 -9.31
CA PRO A 115 -22.77 -5.58 -7.92
C PRO A 115 -21.55 -4.66 -7.80
N PRO A 116 -21.29 -4.07 -6.62
CA PRO A 116 -20.10 -3.26 -6.41
C PRO A 116 -18.86 -3.99 -6.94
N VAL A 117 -18.05 -3.33 -7.78
CA VAL A 117 -16.83 -3.94 -8.32
C VAL A 117 -15.89 -4.20 -7.15
N PRO A 118 -15.63 -5.46 -6.79
CA PRO A 118 -14.70 -5.75 -5.71
C PRO A 118 -13.28 -5.38 -6.15
N LEU A 119 -12.57 -4.69 -5.28
CA LEU A 119 -11.16 -4.39 -5.49
C LEU A 119 -10.32 -5.57 -4.98
N ALA A 120 -9.90 -6.44 -5.89
CA ALA A 120 -9.10 -7.60 -5.54
C ALA A 120 -7.69 -7.20 -5.08
N ASP A 121 -7.13 -7.96 -4.13
CA ASP A 121 -5.75 -7.77 -3.69
C ASP A 121 -4.90 -8.98 -4.11
N PRO A 122 -4.00 -8.80 -5.09
CA PRO A 122 -3.18 -9.91 -5.59
C PRO A 122 -2.17 -10.44 -4.56
N ALA A 123 -1.90 -9.71 -3.48
CA ALA A 123 -1.06 -10.21 -2.39
C ALA A 123 -1.81 -11.17 -1.44
N ILE A 124 -3.14 -11.19 -1.50
CA ILE A 124 -3.99 -12.10 -0.73
C ILE A 124 -4.29 -13.36 -1.55
N ALA A 125 -4.71 -13.18 -2.80
CA ALA A 125 -5.06 -14.27 -3.70
C ALA A 125 -4.73 -13.93 -5.16
N PRO A 126 -4.43 -14.93 -6.00
CA PRO A 126 -4.25 -14.70 -7.43
C PRO A 126 -5.49 -14.05 -8.08
N ILE A 127 -5.27 -13.18 -9.04
CA ILE A 127 -6.37 -12.54 -9.79
C ILE A 127 -7.00 -13.58 -10.73
N GLY A 128 -8.28 -13.84 -10.52
CA GLY A 128 -9.08 -14.74 -11.34
C GLY A 128 -9.63 -14.07 -12.60
N GLU A 129 -10.21 -14.89 -13.49
CA GLU A 129 -10.97 -14.38 -14.65
C GLU A 129 -12.19 -13.58 -14.20
N GLY A 130 -12.54 -12.53 -14.94
CA GLY A 130 -13.70 -11.68 -14.66
C GLY A 130 -13.47 -10.63 -13.57
N VAL A 131 -12.30 -10.58 -12.94
CA VAL A 131 -11.95 -9.50 -12.01
C VAL A 131 -11.65 -8.23 -12.81
N LEU A 132 -12.50 -7.22 -12.65
CA LEU A 132 -12.38 -5.94 -13.37
C LEU A 132 -11.35 -5.00 -12.76
N ALA A 133 -11.21 -4.99 -11.43
CA ALA A 133 -10.34 -4.08 -10.72
C ALA A 133 -9.52 -4.78 -9.63
N ALA A 134 -8.24 -4.42 -9.51
CA ALA A 134 -7.37 -4.92 -8.47
C ALA A 134 -6.40 -3.86 -7.97
N LEU A 135 -5.89 -4.07 -6.76
CA LEU A 135 -4.73 -3.32 -6.27
C LEU A 135 -3.51 -3.66 -7.13
N TRP A 136 -2.74 -2.66 -7.48
CA TRP A 136 -1.37 -2.88 -7.92
C TRP A 136 -0.43 -2.68 -6.73
N ARG A 137 0.34 -3.72 -6.44
CA ARG A 137 1.30 -3.71 -5.33
C ARG A 137 2.72 -3.68 -5.88
N PRO A 138 3.52 -2.66 -5.51
CA PRO A 138 4.92 -2.57 -5.95
C PRO A 138 5.70 -3.85 -5.64
N PHE A 139 6.52 -4.29 -6.58
CA PHE A 139 7.40 -5.48 -6.45
C PHE A 139 6.68 -6.82 -6.29
N LEU A 140 5.35 -6.87 -6.34
CA LEU A 140 4.63 -8.13 -6.37
C LEU A 140 4.69 -8.70 -7.79
N PRO A 141 5.25 -9.92 -7.98
CA PRO A 141 5.25 -10.56 -9.28
C PRO A 141 3.82 -10.74 -9.80
N PRO A 142 3.55 -10.38 -11.07
CA PRO A 142 2.23 -10.55 -11.65
C PRO A 142 1.85 -12.03 -11.66
N GLN A 143 0.60 -12.33 -11.32
CA GLN A 143 0.02 -13.66 -11.40
C GLN A 143 -1.40 -13.58 -11.92
N GLY A 144 -1.76 -14.54 -12.77
CA GLY A 144 -3.10 -14.60 -13.38
C GLY A 144 -3.35 -13.52 -14.43
N VAL A 145 -4.62 -13.23 -14.63
CA VAL A 145 -5.08 -12.26 -15.62
C VAL A 145 -4.84 -10.84 -15.09
N GLN A 146 -4.34 -9.98 -15.97
CA GLN A 146 -4.24 -8.55 -15.64
C GLN A 146 -5.61 -7.90 -15.76
N PRO A 147 -6.17 -7.29 -14.71
CA PRO A 147 -7.46 -6.63 -14.76
C PRO A 147 -7.42 -5.36 -15.63
N GLU A 148 -8.58 -4.89 -16.06
CA GLU A 148 -8.67 -3.63 -16.82
C GLU A 148 -8.29 -2.41 -15.97
N ILE A 149 -8.57 -2.48 -14.68
CA ILE A 149 -8.34 -1.40 -13.73
C ILE A 149 -7.34 -1.84 -12.67
N LEU A 150 -6.31 -1.04 -12.49
CA LEU A 150 -5.37 -1.15 -11.37
C LEU A 150 -5.46 0.07 -10.46
N VAL A 151 -5.42 -0.18 -9.16
CA VAL A 151 -5.35 0.86 -8.13
C VAL A 151 -3.99 0.77 -7.45
N PRO A 152 -3.00 1.60 -7.82
CA PRO A 152 -1.67 1.54 -7.27
C PRO A 152 -1.62 1.88 -5.77
N VAL A 153 -1.01 1.00 -4.99
CA VAL A 153 -0.64 1.28 -3.60
C VAL A 153 0.66 2.07 -3.61
N LEU A 154 0.56 3.37 -3.76
CA LEU A 154 1.73 4.25 -3.80
C LEU A 154 2.24 4.55 -2.39
N PRO A 155 3.57 4.63 -2.17
CA PRO A 155 4.16 4.91 -0.87
C PRO A 155 4.05 6.40 -0.51
N PHE A 156 2.85 6.80 -0.15
CA PHE A 156 2.50 8.13 0.33
C PHE A 156 1.50 7.98 1.49
N PRO A 157 1.57 8.81 2.56
CA PRO A 157 0.74 8.65 3.75
C PRO A 157 -0.75 8.56 3.45
N ALA A 158 -1.39 7.47 3.86
CA ALA A 158 -2.78 7.16 3.52
C ALA A 158 -3.78 8.24 3.96
N ALA A 159 -3.51 8.91 5.10
CA ALA A 159 -4.37 9.97 5.64
C ALA A 159 -4.51 11.20 4.71
N PHE A 160 -3.56 11.37 3.78
CA PHE A 160 -3.53 12.53 2.87
C PHE A 160 -3.58 12.11 1.39
N ALA A 161 -3.44 10.81 1.10
CA ALA A 161 -3.26 10.36 -0.26
C ALA A 161 -4.57 10.40 -1.05
N PRO A 162 -4.65 11.16 -2.15
CA PRO A 162 -5.61 10.89 -3.19
C PRO A 162 -5.39 9.46 -3.73
N VAL A 163 -6.45 8.83 -4.20
CA VAL A 163 -6.36 7.48 -4.74
C VAL A 163 -6.22 7.57 -6.26
N VAL A 164 -5.24 6.84 -6.79
CA VAL A 164 -4.97 6.81 -8.22
C VAL A 164 -5.54 5.53 -8.79
N LEU A 165 -6.14 5.64 -9.97
CA LEU A 165 -6.63 4.54 -10.76
C LEU A 165 -5.92 4.57 -12.11
N CYS A 166 -5.44 3.41 -12.57
CA CYS A 166 -4.83 3.22 -13.87
C CYS A 166 -5.66 2.22 -14.67
N GLY A 167 -6.17 2.64 -15.81
CA GLY A 167 -7.00 1.82 -16.68
C GLY A 167 -6.33 1.47 -18.01
N ARG A 168 -6.67 0.32 -18.57
CA ARG A 168 -6.25 -0.11 -19.90
C ARG A 168 -7.45 -0.32 -20.82
N GLY A 169 -7.19 -0.25 -22.13
CA GLY A 169 -8.22 -0.46 -23.15
C GLY A 169 -9.20 0.71 -23.31
N ASP A 170 -10.09 0.59 -24.26
CA ASP A 170 -11.05 1.66 -24.60
C ASP A 170 -12.18 1.77 -23.57
N SER A 171 -12.56 0.66 -22.92
CA SER A 171 -13.56 0.65 -21.85
C SER A 171 -13.19 1.60 -20.70
N ALA A 172 -11.91 1.65 -20.32
CA ALA A 172 -11.43 2.51 -19.26
C ALA A 172 -11.53 4.03 -19.57
N ARG A 173 -11.73 4.41 -20.86
CA ARG A 173 -12.03 5.80 -21.24
C ARG A 173 -13.37 6.28 -20.69
N GLY A 174 -14.30 5.36 -20.47
CA GLY A 174 -15.61 5.63 -19.85
C GLY A 174 -15.57 5.91 -18.35
N LEU A 175 -14.40 5.83 -17.70
CA LEU A 175 -14.26 6.18 -16.29
C LEU A 175 -14.59 7.65 -16.04
N PRO A 176 -15.31 7.97 -14.96
CA PRO A 176 -15.56 9.34 -14.56
C PRO A 176 -14.27 10.17 -14.50
N PRO A 177 -14.35 11.49 -14.77
CA PRO A 177 -13.16 12.35 -14.72
C PRO A 177 -12.55 12.39 -13.32
N SER A 178 -11.25 12.73 -13.26
CA SER A 178 -10.54 12.95 -12.00
C SER A 178 -11.20 14.06 -11.17
N ASP A 179 -11.12 13.90 -9.85
CA ASP A 179 -11.37 15.01 -8.95
C ASP A 179 -10.21 16.02 -9.00
N LEU A 180 -10.48 17.27 -8.68
CA LEU A 180 -9.41 18.23 -8.40
C LEU A 180 -8.77 17.88 -7.05
N VAL A 181 -7.45 17.88 -7.02
CA VAL A 181 -6.68 17.59 -5.82
C VAL A 181 -5.53 18.57 -5.65
N SER A 182 -5.10 18.76 -4.41
CA SER A 182 -4.03 19.71 -4.09
C SER A 182 -2.73 19.42 -4.86
N PRO A 183 -2.11 20.43 -5.51
CA PRO A 183 -0.81 20.29 -6.13
C PRO A 183 0.28 19.82 -5.17
N ALA A 184 0.17 20.12 -3.87
CA ALA A 184 1.09 19.63 -2.86
C ALA A 184 1.04 18.09 -2.76
N LEU A 185 -0.17 17.52 -2.74
CA LEU A 185 -0.37 16.07 -2.69
C LEU A 185 0.06 15.39 -4.00
N LEU A 186 -0.26 15.99 -5.15
CA LEU A 186 0.20 15.50 -6.45
C LEU A 186 1.73 15.47 -6.55
N THR A 187 2.41 16.50 -6.02
CA THR A 187 3.88 16.53 -5.95
C THR A 187 4.40 15.34 -5.15
N GLY A 188 3.79 15.03 -4.02
CA GLY A 188 4.14 13.88 -3.19
C GLY A 188 3.94 12.56 -3.93
N LEU A 189 2.82 12.39 -4.64
CA LEU A 189 2.55 11.19 -5.43
C LEU A 189 3.55 11.01 -6.58
N VAL A 190 3.86 12.06 -7.33
CA VAL A 190 4.89 12.00 -8.40
C VAL A 190 6.24 11.59 -7.82
N ALA A 191 6.64 12.22 -6.70
CA ALA A 191 7.90 11.91 -6.04
C ALA A 191 7.94 10.46 -5.53
N SER A 192 6.81 9.94 -5.03
CA SER A 192 6.72 8.55 -4.55
C SER A 192 6.88 7.53 -5.66
N VAL A 193 6.33 7.78 -6.86
CA VAL A 193 6.52 6.91 -8.04
C VAL A 193 7.99 6.87 -8.45
N HIS A 194 8.65 8.03 -8.54
CA HIS A 194 10.08 8.07 -8.86
C HIS A 194 10.95 7.42 -7.76
N ALA A 195 10.56 7.54 -6.50
CA ALA A 195 11.27 6.90 -5.40
C ALA A 195 11.11 5.37 -5.42
N LEU A 196 9.94 4.84 -5.86
CA LEU A 196 9.76 3.40 -6.10
C LEU A 196 10.71 2.88 -7.17
N ALA A 197 10.87 3.61 -8.28
CA ALA A 197 11.79 3.22 -9.34
C ALA A 197 13.24 3.10 -8.80
N ARG A 198 13.69 4.08 -8.01
CA ARG A 198 15.02 4.01 -7.36
C ARG A 198 15.13 2.90 -6.30
N LEU A 199 14.03 2.60 -5.58
CA LEU A 199 14.02 1.52 -4.61
C LEU A 199 14.22 0.16 -5.30
N ALA A 200 13.70 -0.03 -6.50
CA ALA A 200 13.83 -1.27 -7.28
C ALA A 200 15.29 -1.68 -7.55
N GLU A 201 16.22 -0.73 -7.57
CA GLU A 201 17.65 -1.00 -7.80
C GLU A 201 18.32 -1.77 -6.64
N ARG A 202 17.75 -1.71 -5.44
CA ARG A 202 18.36 -2.26 -4.22
C ARG A 202 17.40 -3.07 -3.33
N TYR A 203 16.17 -3.22 -3.73
CA TYR A 203 15.14 -3.91 -2.95
C TYR A 203 14.66 -5.13 -3.75
N GLY A 204 15.21 -6.27 -3.45
CA GLY A 204 15.02 -7.48 -4.25
C GLY A 204 15.07 -8.76 -3.46
N GLU A 205 15.13 -9.86 -4.19
CA GLU A 205 14.97 -11.22 -3.70
C GLU A 205 15.96 -11.60 -2.59
N GLU A 206 17.20 -11.14 -2.65
CA GLU A 206 18.20 -11.42 -1.63
C GLU A 206 17.74 -10.95 -0.24
N GLN A 207 17.22 -9.72 -0.17
CA GLN A 207 16.71 -9.16 1.06
C GLN A 207 15.40 -9.82 1.52
N TRP A 208 14.49 -10.10 0.56
CA TRP A 208 13.21 -10.69 0.89
C TRP A 208 13.34 -12.11 1.47
N ARG A 209 14.30 -12.90 0.99
CA ARG A 209 14.58 -14.24 1.51
C ARG A 209 15.05 -14.26 2.97
N MET A 210 15.53 -13.15 3.48
CA MET A 210 15.99 -13.08 4.88
C MET A 210 14.89 -13.37 5.90
N VAL A 211 13.62 -13.17 5.53
CA VAL A 211 12.44 -13.42 6.37
C VAL A 211 11.71 -14.73 6.02
N ASP A 212 12.22 -15.52 5.07
CA ASP A 212 11.62 -16.81 4.72
C ASP A 212 11.56 -17.73 5.94
N GLY A 213 10.44 -18.46 6.06
CA GLY A 213 10.21 -19.38 7.15
C GLY A 213 8.80 -19.99 7.09
N PRO A 214 8.50 -20.95 7.97
CA PRO A 214 7.23 -21.68 7.95
C PRO A 214 6.01 -20.81 8.32
N LEU A 215 6.21 -19.66 8.97
CA LEU A 215 5.11 -18.74 9.33
C LEU A 215 4.45 -18.09 8.12
N TRP A 216 5.16 -18.02 6.99
CA TRP A 216 4.75 -17.20 5.85
C TRP A 216 4.68 -17.97 4.54
N GLU A 217 3.72 -17.60 3.73
CA GLU A 217 3.78 -17.74 2.29
C GLU A 217 4.25 -16.40 1.72
N ARG A 218 5.45 -16.39 1.11
CA ARG A 218 6.02 -15.16 0.55
C ARG A 218 5.84 -15.06 -0.95
N ARG A 219 5.48 -13.86 -1.42
CA ARG A 219 5.41 -13.51 -2.83
C ARG A 219 6.05 -12.14 -3.04
N GLY A 220 7.23 -12.10 -3.65
CA GLY A 220 8.03 -10.89 -3.64
C GLY A 220 8.27 -10.43 -2.19
N PRO A 221 8.07 -9.16 -1.85
CA PRO A 221 8.20 -8.67 -0.48
C PRO A 221 6.98 -8.93 0.41
N TYR A 222 5.90 -9.51 -0.10
CA TYR A 222 4.64 -9.68 0.61
C TYR A 222 4.58 -11.03 1.32
N LEU A 223 4.22 -11.01 2.61
CA LEU A 223 4.18 -12.12 3.53
C LEU A 223 2.73 -12.38 3.94
N ARG A 224 2.17 -13.50 3.53
CA ARG A 224 0.87 -13.98 4.01
C ARG A 224 1.09 -14.98 5.13
N ALA A 225 0.42 -14.81 6.27
CA ALA A 225 0.52 -15.75 7.38
C ALA A 225 -0.06 -17.12 7.00
N ARG A 226 0.65 -18.20 7.36
CA ARG A 226 0.21 -19.59 7.20
C ARG A 226 -0.54 -20.08 8.44
N CYS A 227 -1.56 -19.35 8.84
CA CYS A 227 -2.42 -19.74 9.96
C CYS A 227 -3.87 -19.42 9.62
N GLU A 228 -4.78 -20.04 10.33
CA GLU A 228 -6.21 -19.74 10.24
C GLU A 228 -6.52 -18.41 10.93
N LYS A 229 -7.67 -17.83 10.57
CA LYS A 229 -8.13 -16.52 11.06
C LYS A 229 -8.15 -16.46 12.59
N GLU A 230 -8.60 -17.52 13.23
CA GLU A 230 -8.74 -17.64 14.69
C GLU A 230 -7.39 -17.61 15.41
N GLN A 231 -6.35 -18.10 14.76
CA GLN A 231 -4.98 -18.15 15.29
C GLN A 231 -4.21 -16.85 15.08
N TYR A 232 -4.67 -16.03 14.14
CA TYR A 232 -3.92 -14.86 13.68
C TYR A 232 -3.69 -13.81 14.79
N ALA A 233 -4.68 -13.58 15.63
CA ALA A 233 -4.55 -12.66 16.76
C ALA A 233 -3.47 -13.11 17.75
N GLY A 234 -3.36 -14.40 18.00
CA GLY A 234 -2.28 -14.98 18.82
C GLY A 234 -0.90 -14.78 18.19
N LEU A 235 -0.78 -15.01 16.88
CA LEU A 235 0.46 -14.75 16.14
C LEU A 235 0.86 -13.27 16.20
N PHE A 236 -0.09 -12.36 15.97
CA PHE A 236 0.13 -10.91 16.05
C PHE A 236 0.72 -10.50 17.41
N ARG A 237 0.11 -10.96 18.52
CA ARG A 237 0.56 -10.64 19.89
C ARG A 237 1.95 -11.17 20.18
N ARG A 238 2.24 -12.44 19.85
CA ARG A 238 3.57 -13.03 20.04
C ARG A 238 4.65 -12.24 19.30
N LEU A 239 4.39 -11.83 18.06
CA LEU A 239 5.33 -11.03 17.27
C LEU A 239 5.48 -9.61 17.85
N LEU A 240 4.39 -9.01 18.32
CA LEU A 240 4.43 -7.70 18.98
C LEU A 240 5.27 -7.72 20.26
N GLU A 241 5.17 -8.78 21.07
CA GLU A 241 5.98 -8.96 22.30
C GLU A 241 7.47 -8.96 22.00
N VAL A 242 7.89 -9.60 20.92
CA VAL A 242 9.28 -9.64 20.48
C VAL A 242 9.70 -8.42 19.63
N GLY A 243 8.83 -7.41 19.51
CA GLY A 243 9.14 -6.16 18.84
C GLY A 243 8.97 -6.16 17.33
N ILE A 244 8.06 -6.98 16.80
CA ILE A 244 7.72 -7.03 15.38
C ILE A 244 6.23 -6.73 15.21
N VAL A 245 5.92 -5.77 14.34
CA VAL A 245 4.53 -5.41 13.99
C VAL A 245 4.21 -6.00 12.62
N ILE A 246 3.20 -6.85 12.55
CA ILE A 246 2.68 -7.41 11.30
C ILE A 246 1.37 -6.73 10.92
N ASN A 247 0.80 -7.07 9.76
CA ASN A 247 -0.48 -6.50 9.35
C ASN A 247 -1.57 -6.83 10.40
N PRO A 248 -2.27 -5.84 10.94
CA PRO A 248 -3.31 -6.09 11.95
C PRO A 248 -4.59 -6.69 11.37
N GLN A 249 -4.71 -6.79 10.05
CA GLN A 249 -5.91 -7.28 9.36
C GLN A 249 -5.62 -8.60 8.65
N TYR A 250 -6.26 -9.67 9.08
CA TYR A 250 -6.24 -10.95 8.36
C TYR A 250 -7.25 -10.92 7.19
N PRO A 251 -6.89 -11.45 6.02
CA PRO A 251 -5.62 -12.07 5.59
C PRO A 251 -4.64 -11.09 4.94
N GLY A 252 -4.70 -9.80 5.28
CA GLY A 252 -3.85 -8.78 4.69
C GLY A 252 -2.35 -9.10 4.81
N PRO A 253 -1.55 -8.85 3.77
CA PRO A 253 -0.15 -9.19 3.76
C PRO A 253 0.67 -8.26 4.66
N SER A 254 1.65 -8.82 5.37
CA SER A 254 2.78 -8.07 5.89
C SER A 254 3.81 -7.85 4.79
N ILE A 255 4.76 -6.95 4.97
CA ILE A 255 5.70 -6.54 3.92
C ILE A 255 7.11 -6.53 4.49
N VAL A 256 8.05 -7.12 3.77
CA VAL A 256 9.47 -7.06 4.14
C VAL A 256 9.95 -5.63 4.04
N PRO A 257 10.54 -5.03 5.09
CA PRO A 257 11.08 -3.68 5.01
C PRO A 257 12.29 -3.60 4.07
N ALA A 258 12.52 -2.43 3.47
CA ALA A 258 13.69 -2.25 2.61
C ALA A 258 15.01 -2.09 3.38
N LEU A 259 14.95 -1.93 4.69
CA LEU A 259 16.12 -1.84 5.56
C LEU A 259 15.82 -2.44 6.93
N PHE A 260 16.57 -3.47 7.30
CA PHE A 260 16.59 -4.08 8.62
C PHE A 260 17.88 -4.89 8.81
N SER A 261 18.22 -5.23 10.05
CA SER A 261 19.37 -6.05 10.37
C SER A 261 18.97 -7.51 10.60
N GLY A 262 19.92 -8.43 10.40
CA GLY A 262 19.70 -9.86 10.71
C GLY A 262 19.34 -10.11 12.18
N GLY A 263 19.78 -9.25 13.11
CA GLY A 263 19.43 -9.32 14.53
C GLY A 263 17.96 -9.04 14.80
N GLU A 264 17.34 -8.14 14.05
CA GLU A 264 15.95 -7.74 14.24
C GLU A 264 14.94 -8.81 13.79
N ILE A 265 15.36 -9.71 12.90
CA ILE A 265 14.52 -10.82 12.41
C ILE A 265 14.80 -12.15 13.12
N LYS A 266 15.80 -12.22 14.00
CA LYS A 266 16.06 -13.45 14.79
C LYS A 266 14.83 -13.94 15.55
N PRO A 267 14.06 -13.06 16.24
CA PRO A 267 12.85 -13.49 16.93
C PRO A 267 11.79 -14.10 16.00
N LEU A 268 11.68 -13.57 14.76
CA LEU A 268 10.77 -14.10 13.75
C LEU A 268 11.14 -15.56 13.39
N ARG A 269 12.44 -15.84 13.27
CA ARG A 269 12.94 -17.19 12.96
C ARG A 269 12.80 -18.15 14.13
N ALA A 270 12.97 -17.66 15.36
CA ALA A 270 12.81 -18.47 16.58
C ALA A 270 11.35 -18.95 16.74
N LEU A 271 10.39 -18.06 16.58
CA LEU A 271 8.96 -18.39 16.64
C LEU A 271 8.49 -19.31 15.50
N ALA A 272 9.29 -19.43 14.45
CA ALA A 272 9.01 -20.31 13.32
C ALA A 272 9.49 -21.76 13.54
N GLY A 273 10.33 -22.00 14.54
CA GLY A 273 10.88 -23.30 14.90
C GLY A 273 10.15 -24.00 16.07
N GLU A 274 9.21 -23.29 16.69
CA GLU A 274 8.26 -23.82 17.68
C GLU A 274 6.96 -24.32 17.00
#